data_a10971d569ff7d1df939c61380c03ee6
#
_entry.id   a10971d569ff7d1df939c61380c03ee6
#
_cell.length_a   1.000
_cell.length_b   1.000
_cell.length_c   1.000
_cell.angle_alpha   90.00
_cell.angle_beta   90.00
_cell.angle_gamma   90.00
#
_symmetry.space_group_name_H-M   'P 1'
#
loop_
_entity.id
_entity.type
_entity.pdbx_description
1 polymer ?
#
loop_
_entity_poly.entity_id
_entity_poly.type
_entity_poly.pdbx_seq_one_letter_code
_entity_poly.pdbx_strand_id
1 'polypeptide(L)'
;HFTIDKKTGVKITGMLGKRLSLEKEYYKNLVTENLENEQGYKIFMFHSGIDELKPEDMQNIITQPLSLLPKNFDYYAGGHVHIVKDTKIEGYGTIAYPGPLFPNSFSELEKLETGGFYIVENNIPKWHPIQVYNTHKIIIDCNGKSPEQAYDEIISNIKGKEFINTIVLIRLYGSLGSGKPHDIDFKEIFSILYDKSAYFVMKNTNQLTTKE
;
A
#
# COMPACT_ATOMS: atom_id res chain seq x y z
N HIS A 1 3.74 -20.57 21.75
CA HIS A 1 5.13 -21.03 21.72
C HIS A 1 5.97 -20.08 20.89
N PHE A 2 7.25 -19.92 21.29
CA PHE A 2 8.23 -19.15 20.54
C PHE A 2 9.09 -20.06 19.66
N THR A 3 9.45 -19.55 18.49
CA THR A 3 10.64 -19.98 17.75
C THR A 3 11.80 -19.11 18.20
N ILE A 4 12.93 -19.72 18.53
CA ILE A 4 14.11 -18.98 19.02
C ILE A 4 15.20 -19.06 17.96
N ASP A 5 15.68 -17.90 17.51
CA ASP A 5 16.87 -17.85 16.68
C ASP A 5 18.10 -18.24 17.52
N LYS A 6 18.72 -19.33 17.14
CA LYS A 6 19.85 -19.91 17.91
C LYS A 6 21.10 -19.00 17.94
N LYS A 7 21.23 -18.11 16.97
CA LYS A 7 22.41 -17.23 16.86
C LYS A 7 22.27 -15.99 17.73
N THR A 8 21.08 -15.39 17.76
CA THR A 8 20.85 -14.11 18.45
C THR A 8 20.05 -14.25 19.74
N GLY A 9 19.38 -15.36 19.96
CA GLY A 9 18.45 -15.55 21.07
C GLY A 9 17.11 -14.83 20.89
N VAL A 10 16.87 -14.17 19.75
CA VAL A 10 15.60 -13.51 19.45
C VAL A 10 14.45 -14.50 19.40
N LYS A 11 13.37 -14.16 20.08
CA LYS A 11 12.17 -14.98 20.22
C LYS A 11 11.08 -14.47 19.30
N ILE A 12 10.61 -15.32 18.40
CA ILE A 12 9.60 -14.97 17.39
C ILE A 12 8.37 -15.82 17.63
N THR A 13 7.22 -15.18 17.68
CA THR A 13 5.90 -15.83 17.67
C THR A 13 4.92 -14.98 16.85
N GLY A 14 3.71 -15.47 16.66
CA GLY A 14 2.72 -14.68 15.92
C GLY A 14 1.42 -15.41 15.69
N MET A 15 0.51 -14.72 15.02
CA MET A 15 -0.80 -15.20 14.63
C MET A 15 -0.95 -15.13 13.10
N LEU A 16 -1.29 -16.25 12.51
CA LEU A 16 -1.57 -16.32 11.07
C LEU A 16 -2.85 -15.56 10.72
N GLY A 17 -2.82 -14.76 9.68
CA GLY A 17 -4.01 -14.13 9.11
C GLY A 17 -5.01 -15.15 8.59
N LYS A 18 -6.29 -14.87 8.73
CA LYS A 18 -7.40 -15.70 8.24
C LYS A 18 -8.20 -14.95 7.17
N ARG A 19 -8.79 -15.69 6.25
CA ARG A 19 -9.73 -15.10 5.30
C ARG A 19 -10.91 -14.46 6.04
N LEU A 20 -11.43 -13.36 5.50
CA LEU A 20 -12.56 -12.61 6.06
C LEU A 20 -12.33 -12.10 7.49
N SER A 21 -11.08 -11.85 7.86
CA SER A 21 -10.69 -11.34 9.19
C SER A 21 -11.20 -12.21 10.36
N LEU A 22 -11.31 -13.51 10.15
CA LEU A 22 -11.70 -14.47 11.19
C LEU A 22 -10.61 -14.64 12.28
N GLU A 23 -9.40 -14.12 12.06
CA GLU A 23 -8.33 -14.11 13.07
C GLU A 23 -8.72 -13.38 14.36
N LYS A 24 -9.65 -12.43 14.31
CA LYS A 24 -10.13 -11.68 15.49
C LYS A 24 -10.67 -12.61 16.59
N GLU A 25 -11.37 -13.68 16.23
CA GLU A 25 -11.87 -14.65 17.20
C GLU A 25 -10.72 -15.47 17.82
N TYR A 26 -9.66 -15.73 17.06
CA TYR A 26 -8.48 -16.41 17.59
C TYR A 26 -7.69 -15.53 18.56
N TYR A 27 -7.62 -14.21 18.31
CA TYR A 27 -6.99 -13.26 19.23
C TYR A 27 -7.73 -13.20 20.58
N LYS A 28 -9.06 -13.21 20.58
CA LYS A 28 -9.87 -13.23 21.82
C LYS A 28 -9.59 -14.44 22.70
N ASN A 29 -9.21 -15.55 22.09
CA ASN A 29 -8.92 -16.81 22.77
C ASN A 29 -7.42 -17.07 22.97
N LEU A 30 -6.56 -16.12 22.62
CA LEU A 30 -5.12 -16.24 22.76
C LEU A 30 -4.75 -16.17 24.25
N VAL A 31 -4.06 -17.18 24.75
CA VAL A 31 -3.46 -17.15 26.09
C VAL A 31 -2.18 -16.33 26.00
N THR A 32 -2.21 -15.09 26.48
CA THR A 32 -1.13 -14.12 26.33
C THR A 32 -0.11 -14.15 27.48
N GLU A 33 -0.50 -14.61 28.68
CA GLU A 33 0.31 -14.52 29.89
C GLU A 33 1.72 -15.09 29.73
N ASN A 34 1.84 -16.28 29.16
CA ASN A 34 3.14 -16.91 28.92
C ASN A 34 3.98 -16.18 27.86
N LEU A 35 3.32 -15.49 26.92
CA LEU A 35 3.99 -14.70 25.88
C LEU A 35 4.49 -13.37 26.44
N GLU A 36 3.69 -12.73 27.28
CA GLU A 36 3.96 -11.42 27.85
C GLU A 36 5.06 -11.48 28.93
N ASN A 37 5.08 -12.55 29.73
CA ASN A 37 6.04 -12.76 30.81
C ASN A 37 7.40 -13.33 30.37
N GLU A 38 7.48 -13.79 29.12
CA GLU A 38 8.74 -14.33 28.56
C GLU A 38 9.81 -13.24 28.48
N GLN A 39 11.05 -13.58 28.86
CA GLN A 39 12.17 -12.63 28.88
C GLN A 39 12.95 -12.61 27.56
N GLY A 40 13.74 -11.56 27.33
CA GLY A 40 14.58 -11.36 26.15
C GLY A 40 13.86 -10.62 25.03
N TYR A 41 14.56 -10.45 23.91
CA TYR A 41 14.01 -9.71 22.75
C TYR A 41 12.94 -10.51 22.05
N LYS A 42 11.75 -9.94 21.93
CA LYS A 42 10.54 -10.62 21.42
C LYS A 42 9.95 -9.91 20.21
N ILE A 43 9.65 -10.69 19.18
CA ILE A 43 8.95 -10.24 17.97
C ILE A 43 7.60 -10.95 17.88
N PHE A 44 6.52 -10.17 17.72
CA PHE A 44 5.19 -10.68 17.43
C PHE A 44 4.82 -10.41 15.98
N MET A 45 4.57 -11.44 15.19
CA MET A 45 4.15 -11.33 13.79
C MET A 45 2.63 -11.44 13.70
N PHE A 46 2.00 -10.54 12.94
CA PHE A 46 0.55 -10.56 12.76
C PHE A 46 0.14 -10.09 11.36
N HIS A 47 -1.06 -10.49 10.93
CA HIS A 47 -1.58 -10.11 9.61
C HIS A 47 -3.03 -9.64 9.75
N SER A 48 -3.22 -8.44 10.24
CA SER A 48 -4.51 -7.78 10.45
C SER A 48 -4.34 -6.27 10.58
N GLY A 49 -5.41 -5.52 10.30
CA GLY A 49 -5.45 -4.09 10.61
C GLY A 49 -5.66 -3.84 12.10
N ILE A 50 -5.08 -2.77 12.63
CA ILE A 50 -5.25 -2.29 14.00
C ILE A 50 -6.06 -0.99 13.99
N ASP A 51 -7.10 -0.92 14.82
CA ASP A 51 -8.04 0.21 14.86
C ASP A 51 -7.33 1.54 15.08
N GLU A 52 -6.39 1.57 16.02
CA GLU A 52 -5.64 2.77 16.41
C GLU A 52 -4.62 3.23 15.35
N LEU A 53 -4.34 2.37 14.37
CA LEU A 53 -3.38 2.66 13.29
C LEU A 53 -4.04 2.79 11.92
N LYS A 54 -5.37 2.68 11.86
CA LYS A 54 -6.16 2.70 10.64
C LYS A 54 -6.04 4.06 9.95
N PRO A 55 -5.67 4.10 8.65
CA PRO A 55 -5.67 5.33 7.87
C PRO A 55 -7.09 5.87 7.67
N GLU A 56 -7.25 7.20 7.68
CA GLU A 56 -8.54 7.87 7.50
C GLU A 56 -9.18 7.55 6.14
N ASP A 57 -8.39 7.36 5.11
CA ASP A 57 -8.84 7.06 3.74
C ASP A 57 -9.12 5.56 3.49
N MET A 58 -8.90 4.72 4.49
CA MET A 58 -9.10 3.25 4.43
C MET A 58 -10.24 2.76 5.35
N GLN A 59 -11.34 3.50 5.45
CA GLN A 59 -12.43 3.20 6.38
C GLN A 59 -13.10 1.83 6.18
N ASN A 60 -13.02 1.25 4.98
CA ASN A 60 -13.64 -0.05 4.68
C ASN A 60 -12.78 -1.26 5.07
N ILE A 61 -11.55 -1.07 5.57
CA ILE A 61 -10.71 -2.17 6.03
C ILE A 61 -11.22 -2.66 7.37
N ILE A 62 -11.40 -3.98 7.49
CA ILE A 62 -11.73 -4.63 8.76
C ILE A 62 -10.48 -4.60 9.64
N THR A 63 -10.63 -4.07 10.85
CA THR A 63 -9.57 -3.89 11.82
C THR A 63 -9.96 -4.49 13.17
N GLN A 64 -9.02 -4.57 14.08
CA GLN A 64 -9.23 -5.03 15.46
C GLN A 64 -8.53 -4.08 16.44
N PRO A 65 -9.04 -3.97 17.67
CA PRO A 65 -8.38 -3.18 18.71
C PRO A 65 -6.96 -3.68 18.98
N LEU A 66 -6.04 -2.77 19.20
CA LEU A 66 -4.67 -3.09 19.61
C LEU A 66 -4.61 -3.95 20.88
N SER A 67 -5.59 -3.76 21.77
CA SER A 67 -5.70 -4.51 23.03
C SER A 67 -5.87 -6.03 22.87
N LEU A 68 -6.14 -6.51 21.67
CA LEU A 68 -6.17 -7.95 21.37
C LEU A 68 -4.78 -8.55 21.11
N LEU A 69 -3.78 -7.73 20.84
CA LEU A 69 -2.40 -8.20 20.70
C LEU A 69 -1.78 -8.42 22.09
N PRO A 70 -0.91 -9.44 22.28
CA PRO A 70 -0.17 -9.59 23.52
C PRO A 70 0.76 -8.38 23.73
N LYS A 71 0.95 -7.97 24.98
CA LYS A 71 1.82 -6.85 25.38
C LYS A 71 3.27 -7.28 25.57
N ASN A 72 4.14 -6.31 25.86
CA ASN A 72 5.53 -6.52 26.26
C ASN A 72 6.38 -7.21 25.19
N PHE A 73 6.13 -6.95 23.92
CA PHE A 73 7.03 -7.30 22.83
C PHE A 73 7.84 -6.06 22.40
N ASP A 74 9.06 -6.30 21.93
CA ASP A 74 9.94 -5.22 21.46
C ASP A 74 9.54 -4.73 20.07
N TYR A 75 9.08 -5.67 19.22
CA TYR A 75 8.68 -5.36 17.85
C TYR A 75 7.45 -6.17 17.41
N TYR A 76 6.53 -5.50 16.75
CA TYR A 76 5.33 -6.08 16.17
C TYR A 76 5.40 -5.93 14.65
N ALA A 77 5.63 -7.04 13.94
CA ALA A 77 5.70 -7.10 12.49
C ALA A 77 4.32 -7.30 11.90
N GLY A 78 3.70 -6.21 11.47
CA GLY A 78 2.35 -6.19 10.91
C GLY A 78 2.32 -6.39 9.40
N GLY A 79 1.27 -7.06 8.93
CA GLY A 79 0.91 -7.16 7.51
C GLY A 79 -0.58 -6.88 7.31
N HIS A 80 -1.10 -7.13 6.11
CA HIS A 80 -2.49 -6.91 5.69
C HIS A 80 -2.79 -5.49 5.21
N VAL A 81 -2.46 -4.47 5.97
CA VAL A 81 -2.68 -3.07 5.59
C VAL A 81 -1.51 -2.61 4.72
N HIS A 82 -1.81 -2.21 3.48
CA HIS A 82 -0.79 -1.77 2.51
C HIS A 82 -0.40 -0.32 2.74
N ILE A 83 0.13 -0.03 3.92
CA ILE A 83 0.69 1.27 4.31
C ILE A 83 2.12 1.10 4.79
N VAL A 84 2.93 2.12 4.62
CA VAL A 84 4.26 2.21 5.24
C VAL A 84 4.11 3.05 6.49
N LYS A 85 4.18 2.42 7.65
CA LYS A 85 4.02 3.11 8.93
C LYS A 85 4.73 2.35 10.04
N ASP A 86 5.44 3.05 10.87
CA ASP A 86 5.92 2.54 12.16
C ASP A 86 5.57 3.53 13.28
N THR A 87 5.34 3.01 14.46
CA THR A 87 5.00 3.80 15.63
C THR A 87 5.38 3.07 16.91
N LYS A 88 5.70 3.80 17.95
CA LYS A 88 5.86 3.28 19.31
C LYS A 88 4.60 3.53 20.12
N ILE A 89 4.10 2.49 20.77
CA ILE A 89 2.94 2.57 21.66
C ILE A 89 3.34 2.00 23.02
N GLU A 90 3.02 2.72 24.08
CA GLU A 90 3.31 2.30 25.46
C GLU A 90 2.69 0.92 25.75
N GLY A 91 3.49 0.02 26.31
CA GLY A 91 3.12 -1.38 26.58
C GLY A 91 3.22 -2.32 25.37
N TYR A 92 3.49 -1.80 24.16
CA TYR A 92 3.58 -2.63 22.94
C TYR A 92 4.93 -2.54 22.22
N GLY A 93 5.79 -1.60 22.54
CA GLY A 93 7.02 -1.41 21.77
C GLY A 93 6.76 -0.81 20.37
N THR A 94 7.55 -1.21 19.38
CA THR A 94 7.42 -0.69 18.00
C THR A 94 6.49 -1.57 17.18
N ILE A 95 5.45 -0.98 16.60
CA ILE A 95 4.51 -1.63 15.68
C ILE A 95 4.79 -1.09 14.28
N ALA A 96 5.03 -1.96 13.30
CA ALA A 96 5.38 -1.56 11.95
C ALA A 96 4.59 -2.31 10.87
N TYR A 97 4.11 -1.56 9.87
CA TYR A 97 3.57 -2.06 8.62
C TYR A 97 4.49 -1.63 7.48
N PRO A 98 5.17 -2.54 6.79
CA PRO A 98 6.11 -2.19 5.72
C PRO A 98 5.44 -1.80 4.40
N GLY A 99 4.12 -1.93 4.30
CA GLY A 99 3.42 -1.87 3.03
C GLY A 99 3.62 -3.13 2.18
N PRO A 100 3.18 -3.12 0.93
CA PRO A 100 3.43 -4.20 0.00
C PRO A 100 4.90 -4.22 -0.42
N LEU A 101 5.46 -5.41 -0.66
CA LEU A 101 6.81 -5.53 -1.21
C LEU A 101 6.89 -4.94 -2.62
N PHE A 102 5.81 -5.07 -3.37
CA PHE A 102 5.59 -4.41 -4.66
C PHE A 102 4.11 -4.00 -4.76
N PRO A 103 3.80 -2.69 -5.01
CA PRO A 103 2.44 -2.24 -5.23
C PRO A 103 1.84 -2.93 -6.47
N ASN A 104 0.66 -3.50 -6.36
CA ASN A 104 0.06 -4.32 -7.40
C ASN A 104 -1.27 -3.79 -7.96
N SER A 105 -1.66 -2.61 -7.55
CA SER A 105 -2.86 -1.93 -8.04
C SER A 105 -2.56 -0.49 -8.45
N PHE A 106 -3.44 0.08 -9.29
CA PHE A 106 -3.33 1.49 -9.70
C PHE A 106 -3.22 2.43 -8.49
N SER A 107 -4.10 2.24 -7.49
CA SER A 107 -4.13 3.11 -6.31
C SER A 107 -2.90 2.96 -5.42
N GLU A 108 -2.35 1.75 -5.30
CA GLU A 108 -1.13 1.52 -4.54
C GLU A 108 0.09 2.14 -5.23
N LEU A 109 0.24 1.92 -6.55
CA LEU A 109 1.31 2.54 -7.33
C LEU A 109 1.21 4.06 -7.31
N GLU A 110 -0.01 4.62 -7.39
CA GLU A 110 -0.22 6.06 -7.33
C GLU A 110 0.18 6.68 -5.99
N LYS A 111 -0.08 5.97 -4.86
CA LYS A 111 0.23 6.43 -3.51
C LYS A 111 1.67 6.16 -3.09
N LEU A 112 2.14 4.95 -3.31
CA LEU A 112 3.40 4.46 -2.76
C LEU A 112 4.57 4.58 -3.74
N GLU A 113 4.29 4.58 -5.05
CA GLU A 113 5.24 4.57 -6.16
C GLU A 113 6.14 3.33 -6.18
N THR A 114 6.60 2.88 -5.03
CA THR A 114 7.44 1.70 -4.84
C THR A 114 7.01 0.92 -3.60
N GLY A 115 7.34 -0.35 -3.54
CA GLY A 115 7.23 -1.17 -2.34
C GLY A 115 8.51 -1.15 -1.53
N GLY A 116 8.54 -1.93 -0.44
CA GLY A 116 9.73 -1.97 0.41
C GLY A 116 9.56 -2.87 1.64
N PHE A 117 10.54 -2.80 2.52
CA PHE A 117 10.59 -3.54 3.77
C PHE A 117 11.34 -2.75 4.85
N TYR A 118 11.20 -3.16 6.10
CA TYR A 118 11.97 -2.62 7.21
C TYR A 118 13.20 -3.48 7.53
N ILE A 119 14.34 -2.83 7.76
CA ILE A 119 15.44 -3.37 8.54
C ILE A 119 15.36 -2.73 9.93
N VAL A 120 15.43 -3.55 10.97
CA VAL A 120 15.34 -3.08 12.35
C VAL A 120 16.68 -3.28 13.03
N GLU A 121 17.31 -2.19 13.43
CA GLU A 121 18.57 -2.18 14.17
C GLU A 121 18.39 -1.40 15.49
N ASN A 122 18.76 -1.98 16.61
CA ASN A 122 18.63 -1.36 17.93
C ASN A 122 17.20 -0.83 18.22
N ASN A 123 16.17 -1.59 17.84
CA ASN A 123 14.75 -1.21 17.94
C ASN A 123 14.33 0.01 17.08
N ILE A 124 15.15 0.41 16.13
CA ILE A 124 14.85 1.49 15.22
C ILE A 124 14.55 0.89 13.84
N PRO A 125 13.30 0.92 13.37
CA PRO A 125 12.95 0.48 12.04
C PRO A 125 13.42 1.53 11.02
N LYS A 126 14.07 1.06 9.95
CA LYS A 126 14.43 1.86 8.80
C LYS A 126 13.82 1.24 7.56
N TRP A 127 12.94 1.97 6.89
CA TRP A 127 12.31 1.50 5.67
C TRP A 127 13.27 1.56 4.49
N HIS A 128 13.28 0.49 3.70
CA HIS A 128 14.11 0.33 2.51
C HIS A 128 13.20 0.12 1.30
N PRO A 129 13.18 1.07 0.33
CA PRO A 129 12.41 0.92 -0.89
C PRO A 129 13.01 -0.17 -1.79
N ILE A 130 12.14 -0.88 -2.51
CA ILE A 130 12.49 -1.78 -3.60
C ILE A 130 11.91 -1.19 -4.89
N GLN A 131 12.74 -0.52 -5.65
CA GLN A 131 12.34 0.08 -6.91
C GLN A 131 12.71 -0.83 -8.07
N VAL A 132 11.74 -1.59 -8.58
CA VAL A 132 11.92 -2.45 -9.76
C VAL A 132 11.66 -1.67 -11.03
N TYR A 133 10.62 -0.82 -11.02
CA TYR A 133 10.24 0.06 -12.11
C TYR A 133 10.03 1.48 -11.59
N ASN A 134 10.23 2.46 -12.47
CA ASN A 134 9.80 3.82 -12.18
C ASN A 134 8.28 3.92 -12.29
N THR A 135 7.69 4.88 -11.59
CA THR A 135 6.26 5.22 -11.72
C THR A 135 6.13 6.65 -12.24
N HIS A 136 5.38 6.84 -13.33
CA HIS A 136 5.06 8.15 -13.87
C HIS A 136 3.56 8.37 -13.83
N LYS A 137 3.13 9.45 -13.19
CA LYS A 137 1.71 9.79 -13.01
C LYS A 137 1.31 10.91 -13.94
N ILE A 138 0.24 10.71 -14.70
CA ILE A 138 -0.45 11.71 -15.51
C ILE A 138 -1.84 11.86 -14.91
N ILE A 139 -2.10 13.01 -14.27
CA ILE A 139 -3.36 13.29 -13.57
C ILE A 139 -3.99 14.50 -14.24
N ILE A 140 -5.17 14.31 -14.85
CA ILE A 140 -5.86 15.35 -15.64
C ILE A 140 -7.21 15.64 -14.99
N ASP A 141 -7.43 16.92 -14.69
CA ASP A 141 -8.76 17.43 -14.38
C ASP A 141 -9.50 17.71 -15.69
N CYS A 142 -10.58 16.97 -15.93
CA CYS A 142 -11.38 17.04 -17.15
C CYS A 142 -12.63 17.95 -17.01
N ASN A 143 -12.74 18.72 -15.93
CA ASN A 143 -13.90 19.60 -15.75
C ASN A 143 -14.05 20.59 -16.91
N GLY A 144 -15.20 20.52 -17.61
CA GLY A 144 -15.54 21.38 -18.75
C GLY A 144 -14.79 21.09 -20.04
N LYS A 145 -13.88 20.10 -20.09
CA LYS A 145 -13.11 19.72 -21.27
C LYS A 145 -13.90 18.79 -22.18
N SER A 146 -13.60 18.84 -23.48
CA SER A 146 -14.03 17.79 -24.42
C SER A 146 -13.08 16.57 -24.34
N PRO A 147 -13.49 15.40 -24.89
CA PRO A 147 -12.60 14.25 -25.01
C PRO A 147 -11.29 14.55 -25.75
N GLU A 148 -11.35 15.36 -26.81
CA GLU A 148 -10.18 15.77 -27.60
C GLU A 148 -9.24 16.63 -26.76
N GLN A 149 -9.76 17.56 -25.97
CA GLN A 149 -8.95 18.40 -25.08
C GLN A 149 -8.26 17.57 -24.00
N ALA A 150 -8.96 16.57 -23.43
CA ALA A 150 -8.36 15.64 -22.48
C ALA A 150 -7.27 14.78 -23.13
N TYR A 151 -7.50 14.29 -24.34
CA TYR A 151 -6.51 13.57 -25.14
C TYR A 151 -5.27 14.43 -25.41
N ASP A 152 -5.45 15.65 -25.94
CA ASP A 152 -4.35 16.56 -26.26
C ASP A 152 -3.50 16.90 -25.04
N GLU A 153 -4.11 17.02 -23.87
CA GLU A 153 -3.40 17.28 -22.61
C GLU A 153 -2.58 16.06 -22.18
N ILE A 154 -3.09 14.83 -22.34
CA ILE A 154 -2.31 13.62 -22.12
C ILE A 154 -1.11 13.57 -23.06
N ILE A 155 -1.33 13.79 -24.38
CA ILE A 155 -0.27 13.80 -25.39
C ILE A 155 0.79 14.87 -25.06
N SER A 156 0.36 16.04 -24.64
CA SER A 156 1.28 17.11 -24.21
C SER A 156 2.15 16.67 -23.02
N ASN A 157 1.59 15.93 -22.06
CA ASN A 157 2.32 15.42 -20.89
C ASN A 157 3.38 14.36 -21.24
N ILE A 158 3.21 13.62 -22.35
CA ILE A 158 4.13 12.57 -22.78
C ILE A 158 5.08 13.01 -23.90
N LYS A 159 4.84 14.18 -24.49
CA LYS A 159 5.66 14.73 -25.58
C LYS A 159 7.11 14.94 -25.12
N GLY A 160 8.07 14.49 -25.94
CA GLY A 160 9.48 14.66 -25.65
C GLY A 160 10.04 13.83 -24.47
N LYS A 161 9.23 12.92 -23.91
CA LYS A 161 9.67 12.02 -22.85
C LYS A 161 9.83 10.60 -23.37
N GLU A 162 10.71 9.83 -22.70
CA GLU A 162 10.84 8.38 -22.82
C GLU A 162 10.50 7.74 -21.47
N PHE A 163 9.96 6.53 -21.52
CA PHE A 163 9.42 5.84 -20.34
C PHE A 163 10.10 4.49 -20.09
N ILE A 164 11.41 4.42 -20.35
CA ILE A 164 12.19 3.20 -20.14
C ILE A 164 12.05 2.71 -18.69
N ASN A 165 11.73 1.43 -18.51
CA ASN A 165 11.50 0.81 -17.20
C ASN A 165 10.45 1.56 -16.36
N THR A 166 9.42 2.14 -16.97
CA THR A 166 8.44 2.98 -16.29
C THR A 166 7.03 2.38 -16.43
N ILE A 167 6.31 2.32 -15.30
CA ILE A 167 4.86 2.10 -15.26
C ILE A 167 4.20 3.48 -15.34
N VAL A 168 3.37 3.70 -16.37
CA VAL A 168 2.66 4.96 -16.56
C VAL A 168 1.22 4.82 -16.05
N LEU A 169 0.83 5.71 -15.14
CA LEU A 169 -0.51 5.79 -14.56
C LEU A 169 -1.22 7.02 -15.12
N ILE A 170 -2.38 6.82 -15.77
CA ILE A 170 -3.22 7.90 -16.28
C ILE A 170 -4.49 7.95 -15.45
N ARG A 171 -4.67 9.03 -14.69
CA ARG A 171 -5.91 9.31 -13.95
C ARG A 171 -6.64 10.48 -14.59
N LEU A 172 -7.90 10.25 -14.97
CA LEU A 172 -8.81 11.30 -15.38
C LEU A 172 -9.95 11.41 -14.36
N TYR A 173 -10.30 12.63 -14.00
CA TYR A 173 -11.39 12.89 -13.05
C TYR A 173 -12.15 14.18 -13.45
N GLY A 174 -13.31 14.40 -12.83
CA GLY A 174 -14.15 15.57 -13.09
C GLY A 174 -15.28 15.27 -14.06
N SER A 175 -15.91 16.31 -14.61
CA SER A 175 -17.06 16.20 -15.51
C SER A 175 -16.72 16.80 -16.87
N LEU A 176 -16.73 15.97 -17.92
CA LEU A 176 -16.58 16.45 -19.31
C LEU A 176 -17.67 17.46 -19.66
N GLY A 177 -17.29 18.52 -20.36
CA GLY A 177 -18.22 19.55 -20.88
C GLY A 177 -19.02 19.09 -22.07
N SER A 178 -18.51 18.10 -22.81
CA SER A 178 -19.17 17.47 -23.97
C SER A 178 -18.59 16.05 -24.17
N GLY A 179 -19.28 15.23 -24.98
CA GLY A 179 -18.85 13.87 -25.29
C GLY A 179 -18.89 12.92 -24.09
N LYS A 180 -18.26 11.76 -24.22
CA LYS A 180 -18.26 10.69 -23.20
C LYS A 180 -16.84 10.22 -22.92
N PRO A 181 -16.57 9.61 -21.74
CA PRO A 181 -15.23 9.09 -21.41
C PRO A 181 -14.65 8.09 -22.44
N HIS A 182 -15.50 7.34 -23.13
CA HIS A 182 -15.06 6.37 -24.14
C HIS A 182 -14.70 7.00 -25.50
N ASP A 183 -15.01 8.29 -25.70
CA ASP A 183 -14.61 9.02 -26.91
C ASP A 183 -13.12 9.45 -26.85
N ILE A 184 -12.48 9.33 -25.68
CA ILE A 184 -11.03 9.54 -25.54
C ILE A 184 -10.29 8.34 -26.13
N ASP A 185 -9.44 8.55 -27.12
CA ASP A 185 -8.69 7.46 -27.78
C ASP A 185 -7.53 6.93 -26.91
N PHE A 186 -7.89 6.15 -25.89
CA PHE A 186 -6.90 5.46 -25.06
C PHE A 186 -6.08 4.42 -25.81
N LYS A 187 -6.60 3.88 -26.92
CA LYS A 187 -5.85 2.89 -27.71
C LYS A 187 -4.63 3.55 -28.34
N GLU A 188 -4.82 4.72 -28.91
CA GLU A 188 -3.73 5.51 -29.49
C GLU A 188 -2.74 5.97 -28.39
N ILE A 189 -3.24 6.52 -27.27
CA ILE A 189 -2.40 6.93 -26.12
C ILE A 189 -1.51 5.78 -25.65
N PHE A 190 -2.07 4.58 -25.49
CA PHE A 190 -1.31 3.41 -25.04
C PHE A 190 -0.27 3.00 -26.08
N SER A 191 -0.61 3.02 -27.37
CA SER A 191 0.36 2.74 -28.45
C SER A 191 1.54 3.70 -28.40
N ILE A 192 1.29 5.00 -28.29
CA ILE A 192 2.35 6.02 -28.20
C ILE A 192 3.23 5.78 -26.97
N LEU A 193 2.66 5.44 -25.81
CA LEU A 193 3.42 5.19 -24.59
C LEU A 193 4.29 3.93 -24.69
N TYR A 194 3.79 2.85 -25.31
CA TYR A 194 4.58 1.65 -25.55
C TYR A 194 5.69 1.90 -26.60
N ASP A 195 5.43 2.69 -27.65
CA ASP A 195 6.44 3.12 -28.61
C ASP A 195 7.55 3.97 -27.96
N LYS A 196 7.23 4.63 -26.84
CA LYS A 196 8.15 5.36 -25.97
C LYS A 196 8.76 4.52 -24.85
N SER A 197 8.75 3.19 -25.02
CA SER A 197 9.37 2.22 -24.11
C SER A 197 8.74 2.10 -22.73
N ALA A 198 7.46 2.49 -22.55
CA ALA A 198 6.75 2.22 -21.31
C ALA A 198 6.69 0.71 -21.03
N TYR A 199 7.01 0.31 -19.80
CA TYR A 199 6.92 -1.08 -19.39
C TYR A 199 5.46 -1.54 -19.28
N PHE A 200 4.63 -0.73 -18.66
CA PHE A 200 3.21 -0.99 -18.52
C PHE A 200 2.42 0.34 -18.41
N VAL A 201 1.21 0.34 -18.94
CA VAL A 201 0.33 1.52 -18.90
C VAL A 201 -0.99 1.14 -18.24
N MET A 202 -1.40 1.91 -17.25
CA MET A 202 -2.68 1.76 -16.56
C MET A 202 -3.49 3.05 -16.65
N LYS A 203 -4.81 2.91 -16.74
CA LYS A 203 -5.71 4.07 -16.65
C LYS A 203 -6.74 3.89 -15.54
N ASN A 204 -7.18 5.01 -14.97
CA ASN A 204 -8.31 5.08 -14.05
C ASN A 204 -9.18 6.27 -14.42
N THR A 205 -10.41 5.97 -14.83
CA THR A 205 -11.43 6.96 -15.23
C THR A 205 -12.69 6.84 -14.37
N ASN A 206 -12.61 6.17 -13.19
CA ASN A 206 -13.77 5.91 -12.34
C ASN A 206 -14.41 7.20 -11.79
N GLN A 207 -13.66 8.29 -11.76
CA GLN A 207 -14.11 9.61 -11.30
C GLN A 207 -14.37 10.58 -12.47
N LEU A 208 -14.37 10.07 -13.71
CA LEU A 208 -14.69 10.86 -14.90
C LEU A 208 -16.16 10.65 -15.26
N THR A 209 -16.91 11.74 -15.28
CA THR A 209 -18.34 11.76 -15.61
C THR A 209 -18.60 12.64 -16.83
N THR A 210 -19.82 12.67 -17.33
CA THR A 210 -20.30 13.61 -18.34
C THR A 210 -21.33 14.54 -17.70
N LYS A 211 -21.42 15.78 -18.15
CA LYS A 211 -22.60 16.60 -17.86
C LYS A 211 -23.82 15.94 -18.53
N GLU A 212 -24.87 15.72 -17.75
CA GLU A 212 -26.19 15.40 -18.29
C GLU A 212 -26.77 16.59 -19.07
#